data_e473011a240d46407b51cafb8f9a551b
#
_entry.id   e473011a240d46407b51cafb8f9a551b
#
_cell.length_a   1.000
_cell.length_b   1.000
_cell.length_c   1.000
_cell.angle_alpha   90.00
_cell.angle_beta   90.00
_cell.angle_gamma   90.00
#
_symmetry.space_group_name_H-M   'P 1'
#
loop_
_entity.id
_entity.type
_entity.pdbx_description
1 polymer ?
#
loop_
_entity_poly.entity_id
_entity_poly.type
_entity_poly.pdbx_seq_one_letter_code
_entity_poly.pdbx_strand_id
1 'polypeptide(L)'
;MSMIYKPKKDEKLSVSPAVHHSSFIIDSYAGEWTSIGERNKIIESKFGDYTYTMDDVTVNYAEIGKFCSIASHACINPVQHPMDRVTQHHMTYRKVDYGFGNQDDHEFFDWRRTNRVKIGHDVWIGHGAIIMKGVEIGTGSVIGSGAVVTKDVDPYTIVAGVPAKPLKRRFTEKTAAKLLEIAWWDWPREKLEAHFDELNDTEAFIRKFGS
;
A
#
# COMPACT_ATOMS: atom_id res chain seq x y z
N MET A 1 11.62 -29.47 -23.09
CA MET A 1 10.21 -29.52 -22.70
C MET A 1 9.96 -28.32 -21.81
N SER A 2 9.40 -27.21 -22.33
CA SER A 2 9.15 -26.00 -21.55
C SER A 2 7.88 -26.24 -20.74
N MET A 3 7.97 -26.25 -19.40
CA MET A 3 6.80 -26.22 -18.56
C MET A 3 6.20 -24.80 -18.66
N ILE A 4 5.08 -24.68 -19.40
CA ILE A 4 4.27 -23.48 -19.38
C ILE A 4 3.41 -23.58 -18.12
N TYR A 5 3.78 -22.83 -17.08
CA TYR A 5 2.91 -22.63 -15.92
C TYR A 5 1.70 -21.84 -16.39
N LYS A 6 0.55 -22.48 -16.47
CA LYS A 6 -0.72 -21.78 -16.59
C LYS A 6 -1.22 -21.52 -15.18
N PRO A 7 -1.29 -20.27 -14.72
CA PRO A 7 -1.96 -19.97 -13.46
C PRO A 7 -3.39 -20.53 -13.53
N LYS A 8 -3.90 -21.10 -12.44
CA LYS A 8 -5.30 -21.51 -12.31
C LYS A 8 -6.17 -20.28 -12.54
N LYS A 9 -6.82 -20.25 -13.68
CA LYS A 9 -7.58 -19.10 -14.21
C LYS A 9 -8.98 -18.96 -13.62
N ASP A 10 -9.36 -19.76 -12.61
CA ASP A 10 -10.75 -19.98 -12.23
C ASP A 10 -11.11 -19.70 -10.75
N GLU A 11 -10.19 -19.20 -9.93
CA GLU A 11 -10.58 -18.78 -8.58
C GLU A 11 -10.95 -17.30 -8.59
N LYS A 12 -12.26 -17.03 -8.57
CA LYS A 12 -12.77 -15.68 -8.36
C LYS A 12 -12.42 -15.21 -6.94
N LEU A 13 -12.01 -13.95 -6.81
CA LEU A 13 -11.90 -13.33 -5.49
C LEU A 13 -13.26 -13.39 -4.78
N SER A 14 -13.24 -13.34 -3.47
CA SER A 14 -14.41 -13.43 -2.62
C SER A 14 -14.28 -12.51 -1.41
N VAL A 15 -15.26 -12.52 -0.53
CA VAL A 15 -15.20 -11.83 0.77
C VAL A 15 -14.01 -12.30 1.65
N SER A 16 -13.48 -13.48 1.39
CA SER A 16 -12.26 -13.95 2.05
C SER A 16 -11.03 -13.50 1.25
N PRO A 17 -10.02 -12.91 1.89
CA PRO A 17 -8.80 -12.52 1.20
C PRO A 17 -8.08 -13.72 0.59
N ALA A 18 -7.62 -13.57 -0.65
CA ALA A 18 -6.79 -14.56 -1.34
C ALA A 18 -5.32 -14.27 -1.05
N VAL A 19 -4.64 -15.16 -0.33
CA VAL A 19 -3.23 -15.02 0.03
C VAL A 19 -2.44 -16.17 -0.55
N HIS A 20 -1.42 -15.85 -1.37
CA HIS A 20 -0.56 -16.89 -1.92
C HIS A 20 0.25 -17.56 -0.80
N HIS A 21 0.34 -18.89 -0.82
CA HIS A 21 0.95 -19.69 0.24
C HIS A 21 2.45 -19.40 0.49
N SER A 22 3.16 -18.82 -0.48
CA SER A 22 4.56 -18.41 -0.35
C SER A 22 4.73 -17.05 0.33
N SER A 23 3.65 -16.36 0.65
CA SER A 23 3.70 -15.05 1.30
C SER A 23 3.74 -15.18 2.81
N PHE A 24 4.50 -14.30 3.44
CA PHE A 24 4.75 -14.28 4.87
C PHE A 24 4.03 -13.08 5.51
N ILE A 25 3.00 -13.37 6.30
CA ILE A 25 2.14 -12.34 6.92
C ILE A 25 2.17 -12.48 8.43
N ILE A 26 2.56 -11.42 9.14
CA ILE A 26 2.64 -11.38 10.61
C ILE A 26 1.80 -10.21 11.12
N ASP A 27 0.93 -10.46 12.10
CA ASP A 27 0.16 -9.45 12.85
C ASP A 27 -0.51 -8.42 11.93
N SER A 28 -1.04 -8.89 10.81
CA SER A 28 -1.57 -8.05 9.74
C SER A 28 -2.99 -8.46 9.37
N TYR A 29 -3.73 -7.51 8.80
CA TYR A 29 -5.10 -7.69 8.35
C TYR A 29 -5.23 -7.40 6.86
N ALA A 30 -5.99 -8.22 6.16
CA ALA A 30 -6.42 -8.00 4.79
C ALA A 30 -7.96 -8.00 4.73
N GLY A 31 -8.51 -6.97 4.11
CA GLY A 31 -9.95 -6.78 3.94
C GLY A 31 -10.57 -7.74 2.93
N GLU A 32 -11.85 -7.57 2.69
CA GLU A 32 -12.61 -8.38 1.72
C GLU A 32 -12.12 -8.15 0.29
N TRP A 33 -12.22 -9.17 -0.57
CA TRP A 33 -11.87 -9.09 -1.98
C TRP A 33 -10.41 -8.70 -2.25
N THR A 34 -9.53 -8.83 -1.25
CA THR A 34 -8.09 -8.57 -1.40
C THR A 34 -7.36 -9.76 -2.02
N SER A 35 -6.26 -9.46 -2.72
CA SER A 35 -5.36 -10.48 -3.27
C SER A 35 -3.91 -10.16 -2.94
N ILE A 36 -3.24 -11.09 -2.28
CA ILE A 36 -1.81 -10.99 -1.94
C ILE A 36 -1.04 -11.99 -2.81
N GLY A 37 -0.19 -11.47 -3.70
CA GLY A 37 0.62 -12.25 -4.65
C GLY A 37 1.69 -13.11 -4.01
N GLU A 38 2.65 -13.59 -4.82
CA GLU A 38 3.69 -14.51 -4.36
C GLU A 38 4.81 -13.80 -3.58
N ARG A 39 5.42 -14.49 -2.63
CA ARG A 39 6.63 -14.09 -1.90
C ARG A 39 6.57 -12.70 -1.25
N ASN A 40 5.38 -12.24 -0.92
CA ASN A 40 5.21 -11.00 -0.18
C ASN A 40 5.62 -11.17 1.28
N LYS A 41 6.18 -10.08 1.85
CA LYS A 41 6.49 -9.99 3.28
C LYS A 41 5.71 -8.83 3.88
N ILE A 42 4.70 -9.13 4.70
CA ILE A 42 3.79 -8.16 5.29
C ILE A 42 3.83 -8.28 6.81
N ILE A 43 4.20 -7.19 7.49
CA ILE A 43 4.39 -7.17 8.93
C ILE A 43 3.61 -6.01 9.54
N GLU A 44 2.80 -6.29 10.57
CA GLU A 44 2.05 -5.33 11.39
C GLU A 44 1.33 -4.25 10.53
N SER A 45 0.64 -4.69 9.45
CA SER A 45 0.05 -3.82 8.44
C SER A 45 -1.41 -4.16 8.18
N LYS A 46 -2.17 -3.18 7.68
CA LYS A 46 -3.58 -3.34 7.34
C LYS A 46 -3.82 -2.99 5.87
N PHE A 47 -4.61 -3.82 5.21
CA PHE A 47 -5.06 -3.62 3.83
C PHE A 47 -6.58 -3.49 3.81
N GLY A 48 -7.08 -2.43 3.20
CA GLY A 48 -8.51 -2.25 2.94
C GLY A 48 -9.01 -3.14 1.82
N ASP A 49 -10.33 -3.24 1.72
CA ASP A 49 -11.01 -4.11 0.75
C ASP A 49 -10.59 -3.82 -0.69
N TYR A 50 -10.65 -4.83 -1.56
CA TYR A 50 -10.31 -4.76 -2.98
C TYR A 50 -8.87 -4.37 -3.30
N THR A 51 -8.00 -4.21 -2.31
CA THR A 51 -6.57 -3.92 -2.53
C THR A 51 -5.83 -5.18 -2.94
N TYR A 52 -4.93 -5.05 -3.91
CA TYR A 52 -4.10 -6.19 -4.28
C TYR A 52 -2.61 -5.85 -4.33
N THR A 53 -1.79 -6.86 -4.12
CA THR A 53 -0.36 -6.83 -4.36
C THR A 53 0.02 -7.83 -5.44
N MET A 54 0.97 -7.45 -6.28
CA MET A 54 1.71 -8.40 -7.10
C MET A 54 2.77 -9.11 -6.25
N ASP A 55 3.78 -9.70 -6.90
CA ASP A 55 4.79 -10.53 -6.25
C ASP A 55 5.95 -9.73 -5.64
N ASP A 56 6.63 -10.32 -4.66
CA ASP A 56 7.85 -9.79 -4.04
C ASP A 56 7.68 -8.41 -3.38
N VAL A 57 6.50 -8.09 -2.88
CA VAL A 57 6.20 -6.83 -2.18
C VAL A 57 6.58 -6.94 -0.71
N THR A 58 7.24 -5.91 -0.18
CA THR A 58 7.54 -5.79 1.25
C THR A 58 6.74 -4.65 1.86
N VAL A 59 6.01 -4.93 2.94
CA VAL A 59 5.21 -3.94 3.66
C VAL A 59 5.45 -4.09 5.16
N ASN A 60 5.87 -3.01 5.81
CA ASN A 60 6.03 -2.98 7.26
C ASN A 60 5.29 -1.78 7.84
N TYR A 61 4.56 -1.97 8.94
CA TYR A 61 3.95 -0.88 9.70
C TYR A 61 3.19 0.10 8.80
N ALA A 62 2.26 -0.38 7.97
CA ALA A 62 1.50 0.45 7.05
C ALA A 62 -0.01 0.27 7.22
N GLU A 63 -0.74 1.32 6.93
CA GLU A 63 -2.20 1.31 6.76
C GLU A 63 -2.51 1.68 5.32
N ILE A 64 -3.08 0.74 4.58
CA ILE A 64 -3.35 0.86 3.15
C ILE A 64 -4.85 0.84 2.94
N GLY A 65 -5.36 1.82 2.24
CA GLY A 65 -6.79 1.97 1.94
C GLY A 65 -7.34 0.90 1.00
N LYS A 66 -8.54 1.12 0.53
CA LYS A 66 -9.28 0.24 -0.37
C LYS A 66 -8.89 0.48 -1.83
N PHE A 67 -9.07 -0.52 -2.69
CA PHE A 67 -8.86 -0.44 -4.15
C PHE A 67 -7.44 -0.05 -4.57
N CYS A 68 -6.44 -0.26 -3.72
CA CYS A 68 -5.05 0.03 -4.07
C CYS A 68 -4.45 -1.06 -4.97
N SER A 69 -3.63 -0.63 -5.92
CA SER A 69 -2.90 -1.49 -6.85
C SER A 69 -1.41 -1.41 -6.54
N ILE A 70 -0.80 -2.49 -6.04
CA ILE A 70 0.61 -2.49 -5.61
C ILE A 70 1.39 -3.45 -6.51
N ALA A 71 2.25 -2.88 -7.35
CA ALA A 71 3.06 -3.65 -8.28
C ALA A 71 4.23 -4.38 -7.61
N SER A 72 4.78 -5.36 -8.32
CA SER A 72 5.88 -6.19 -7.84
C SER A 72 7.09 -5.37 -7.39
N HIS A 73 7.80 -5.90 -6.41
CA HIS A 73 9.02 -5.34 -5.81
C HIS A 73 8.81 -3.97 -5.13
N ALA A 74 7.59 -3.52 -4.91
CA ALA A 74 7.35 -2.33 -4.11
C ALA A 74 7.77 -2.56 -2.65
N CYS A 75 8.40 -1.54 -2.04
CA CYS A 75 8.81 -1.57 -0.65
C CYS A 75 8.12 -0.43 0.12
N ILE A 76 7.19 -0.79 0.99
CA ILE A 76 6.44 0.18 1.80
C ILE A 76 6.99 0.15 3.22
N ASN A 77 7.51 1.29 3.68
CA ASN A 77 8.15 1.48 4.97
C ASN A 77 9.36 0.54 5.18
N PRO A 78 10.46 0.70 4.44
CA PRO A 78 11.70 0.00 4.76
C PRO A 78 12.13 0.35 6.17
N VAL A 79 12.45 -0.69 6.95
CA VAL A 79 12.81 -0.51 8.36
C VAL A 79 14.08 0.32 8.53
N GLN A 80 14.10 1.19 9.52
CA GLN A 80 15.19 2.12 9.82
C GLN A 80 16.11 1.57 10.91
N HIS A 81 17.35 2.07 10.93
CA HIS A 81 18.32 1.88 12.00
C HIS A 81 18.42 3.15 12.87
N PRO A 82 18.84 3.04 14.15
CA PRO A 82 19.05 4.20 15.01
C PRO A 82 20.29 4.95 14.55
N MET A 83 20.14 6.22 14.13
CA MET A 83 21.24 7.05 13.62
C MET A 83 21.88 7.92 14.71
N ASP A 84 21.28 7.97 15.88
CA ASP A 84 21.67 8.74 17.06
C ASP A 84 22.53 7.96 18.07
N ARG A 85 22.74 6.65 17.80
CA ARG A 85 23.57 5.78 18.65
C ARG A 85 25.01 5.72 18.14
N VAL A 86 25.95 5.36 19.03
CA VAL A 86 27.35 5.13 18.67
C VAL A 86 27.49 4.14 17.51
N THR A 87 26.63 3.14 17.44
CA THR A 87 26.53 2.23 16.31
C THR A 87 25.09 2.08 15.85
N GLN A 88 24.89 2.05 14.54
CA GLN A 88 23.61 1.78 13.90
C GLN A 88 23.25 0.29 13.88
N HIS A 89 24.19 -0.58 14.30
CA HIS A 89 24.02 -2.02 14.19
C HIS A 89 22.85 -2.52 15.05
N HIS A 90 22.10 -3.47 14.54
CA HIS A 90 20.88 -3.96 15.17
C HIS A 90 21.10 -4.68 16.51
N MET A 91 22.33 -5.05 16.85
CA MET A 91 22.65 -5.61 18.18
C MET A 91 22.23 -4.66 19.32
N THR A 92 22.14 -3.35 19.08
CA THR A 92 21.76 -2.37 20.09
C THR A 92 20.27 -2.42 20.45
N TYR A 93 19.42 -3.00 19.60
CA TYR A 93 17.99 -3.16 19.84
C TYR A 93 17.48 -4.61 19.74
N ARG A 94 18.27 -5.54 19.15
CA ARG A 94 18.06 -7.00 19.16
C ARG A 94 19.07 -7.66 20.08
N LYS A 95 19.04 -7.27 21.35
CA LYS A 95 20.02 -7.69 22.34
C LYS A 95 20.00 -9.19 22.60
N VAL A 96 18.80 -9.78 22.53
CA VAL A 96 18.60 -11.22 22.76
C VAL A 96 19.32 -12.04 21.69
N ASP A 97 19.24 -11.66 20.42
CA ASP A 97 19.87 -12.38 19.32
C ASP A 97 21.41 -12.48 19.49
N TYR A 98 22.01 -11.52 20.19
CA TYR A 98 23.45 -11.42 20.41
C TYR A 98 23.88 -11.79 21.83
N GLY A 99 22.96 -12.20 22.70
CA GLY A 99 23.28 -12.55 24.09
C GLY A 99 23.69 -11.35 24.95
N PHE A 100 23.38 -10.10 24.52
CA PHE A 100 23.68 -8.89 25.31
C PHE A 100 22.57 -8.52 26.31
N GLY A 101 21.56 -9.36 26.45
CA GLY A 101 20.46 -9.17 27.42
C GLY A 101 19.33 -10.16 27.19
N ASN A 102 18.34 -10.11 28.08
CA ASN A 102 17.16 -10.99 28.07
C ASN A 102 15.96 -10.35 27.37
N GLN A 103 16.07 -9.09 26.99
CA GLN A 103 15.00 -8.36 26.32
C GLN A 103 15.58 -7.46 25.24
N ASP A 104 14.86 -7.37 24.14
CA ASP A 104 15.13 -6.44 23.06
C ASP A 104 14.70 -5.01 23.45
N ASP A 105 15.11 -4.02 22.68
CA ASP A 105 14.77 -2.63 22.90
C ASP A 105 13.34 -2.34 22.38
N HIS A 106 12.36 -2.46 23.26
CA HIS A 106 10.96 -2.24 22.93
C HIS A 106 10.68 -0.79 22.49
N GLU A 107 11.33 0.22 23.08
CA GLU A 107 11.13 1.62 22.73
C GLU A 107 11.51 1.90 21.28
N PHE A 108 12.59 1.28 20.79
CA PHE A 108 12.98 1.39 19.41
C PHE A 108 11.98 0.73 18.43
N PHE A 109 11.42 -0.42 18.80
CA PHE A 109 10.37 -1.05 18.00
C PHE A 109 9.07 -0.25 18.02
N ASP A 110 8.71 0.33 19.17
CA ASP A 110 7.54 1.21 19.27
C ASP A 110 7.71 2.47 18.44
N TRP A 111 8.90 3.06 18.42
CA TRP A 111 9.21 4.16 17.52
C TRP A 111 9.02 3.79 16.04
N ARG A 112 9.38 2.57 15.61
CA ARG A 112 9.08 2.08 14.26
C ARG A 112 7.57 2.00 14.01
N ARG A 113 6.80 1.53 14.99
CA ARG A 113 5.33 1.41 14.91
C ARG A 113 4.64 2.76 14.83
N THR A 114 5.15 3.78 15.50
CA THR A 114 4.56 5.13 15.47
C THR A 114 4.81 5.86 14.15
N ASN A 115 5.83 5.47 13.39
CA ASN A 115 6.16 6.05 12.07
C ASN A 115 5.55 5.23 10.92
N ARG A 116 4.27 4.90 11.01
CA ARG A 116 3.55 4.16 9.97
C ARG A 116 3.49 4.95 8.67
N VAL A 117 3.47 4.21 7.57
CA VAL A 117 3.05 4.75 6.27
C VAL A 117 1.54 4.66 6.18
N LYS A 118 0.90 5.73 5.73
CA LYS A 118 -0.54 5.75 5.45
C LYS A 118 -0.77 5.95 3.96
N ILE A 119 -1.57 5.08 3.38
CA ILE A 119 -1.91 5.11 1.96
C ILE A 119 -3.42 5.17 1.85
N GLY A 120 -3.92 6.22 1.18
CA GLY A 120 -5.35 6.41 0.93
C GLY A 120 -5.94 5.33 0.02
N HIS A 121 -7.10 5.59 -0.53
CA HIS A 121 -7.84 4.69 -1.40
C HIS A 121 -7.46 4.90 -2.87
N ASP A 122 -7.68 3.91 -3.74
CA ASP A 122 -7.44 4.01 -5.19
C ASP A 122 -6.02 4.47 -5.54
N VAL A 123 -5.02 4.07 -4.75
CA VAL A 123 -3.61 4.43 -4.98
C VAL A 123 -2.94 3.37 -5.84
N TRP A 124 -2.25 3.81 -6.89
CA TRP A 124 -1.40 2.94 -7.69
C TRP A 124 0.08 3.13 -7.32
N ILE A 125 0.71 2.06 -6.82
CA ILE A 125 2.14 2.01 -6.51
C ILE A 125 2.84 1.22 -7.60
N GLY A 126 3.70 1.89 -8.36
CA GLY A 126 4.44 1.31 -9.49
C GLY A 126 5.53 0.33 -9.05
N HIS A 127 5.98 -0.48 -10.00
CA HIS A 127 7.00 -1.51 -9.81
C HIS A 127 8.26 -0.95 -9.17
N GLY A 128 8.77 -1.61 -8.13
CA GLY A 128 10.01 -1.24 -7.45
C GLY A 128 9.98 0.11 -6.74
N ALA A 129 8.81 0.72 -6.55
CA ALA A 129 8.71 1.98 -5.81
C ALA A 129 8.97 1.76 -4.31
N ILE A 130 9.59 2.76 -3.66
CA ILE A 130 9.92 2.74 -2.24
C ILE A 130 9.19 3.89 -1.55
N ILE A 131 8.36 3.58 -0.55
CA ILE A 131 7.68 4.58 0.28
C ILE A 131 8.37 4.63 1.63
N MET A 132 8.97 5.77 1.96
CA MET A 132 9.73 5.92 3.21
C MET A 132 8.80 6.02 4.43
N LYS A 133 9.35 5.74 5.61
CA LYS A 133 8.62 5.77 6.88
C LYS A 133 7.87 7.09 7.10
N GLY A 134 6.69 7.01 7.70
CA GLY A 134 5.90 8.17 8.13
C GLY A 134 5.29 8.98 7.00
N VAL A 135 5.44 8.55 5.74
CA VAL A 135 4.84 9.22 4.58
C VAL A 135 3.35 8.94 4.49
N GLU A 136 2.57 9.95 4.16
CA GLU A 136 1.15 9.84 3.82
C GLU A 136 0.94 10.01 2.31
N ILE A 137 0.29 9.04 1.69
CA ILE A 137 -0.07 9.05 0.26
C ILE A 137 -1.57 9.29 0.13
N GLY A 138 -1.95 10.41 -0.46
CA GLY A 138 -3.34 10.80 -0.64
C GLY A 138 -4.09 9.88 -1.62
N THR A 139 -5.40 9.77 -1.40
CA THR A 139 -6.33 8.98 -2.22
C THR A 139 -6.19 9.30 -3.72
N GLY A 140 -6.24 8.28 -4.55
CA GLY A 140 -6.18 8.41 -6.00
C GLY A 140 -4.81 8.77 -6.57
N SER A 141 -3.74 8.79 -5.75
CA SER A 141 -2.39 9.12 -6.20
C SER A 141 -1.75 7.99 -6.99
N VAL A 142 -0.75 8.34 -7.79
CA VAL A 142 0.06 7.39 -8.56
C VAL A 142 1.53 7.58 -8.22
N ILE A 143 2.17 6.52 -7.79
CA ILE A 143 3.61 6.47 -7.52
C ILE A 143 4.28 5.77 -8.70
N GLY A 144 5.11 6.49 -9.43
CA GLY A 144 5.81 5.97 -10.61
C GLY A 144 6.75 4.82 -10.26
N SER A 145 6.99 3.92 -11.22
CA SER A 145 7.93 2.80 -11.03
C SER A 145 9.32 3.28 -10.65
N GLY A 146 9.95 2.61 -9.68
CA GLY A 146 11.27 2.95 -9.17
C GLY A 146 11.36 4.26 -8.39
N ALA A 147 10.24 4.93 -8.10
CA ALA A 147 10.23 6.16 -7.34
C ALA A 147 10.59 5.93 -5.86
N VAL A 148 11.33 6.86 -5.25
CA VAL A 148 11.60 6.87 -3.80
C VAL A 148 10.87 8.05 -3.16
N VAL A 149 9.74 7.75 -2.53
CA VAL A 149 8.86 8.75 -1.92
C VAL A 149 9.32 9.04 -0.50
N THR A 150 9.76 10.29 -0.28
CA THR A 150 10.33 10.75 0.99
C THR A 150 9.49 11.83 1.68
N LYS A 151 8.40 12.26 1.04
CA LYS A 151 7.46 13.29 1.54
C LYS A 151 6.04 12.88 1.17
N ASP A 152 5.07 13.45 1.87
CA ASP A 152 3.66 13.23 1.62
C ASP A 152 3.27 13.59 0.19
N VAL A 153 2.26 12.89 -0.30
CA VAL A 153 1.73 13.06 -1.66
C VAL A 153 0.27 13.46 -1.57
N ASP A 154 -0.07 14.62 -2.13
CA ASP A 154 -1.45 15.10 -2.18
C ASP A 154 -2.36 14.14 -2.96
N PRO A 155 -3.67 14.08 -2.65
CA PRO A 155 -4.62 13.27 -3.38
C PRO A 155 -4.60 13.54 -4.89
N TYR A 156 -4.82 12.49 -5.67
CA TYR A 156 -4.84 12.52 -7.15
C TYR A 156 -3.59 13.10 -7.80
N THR A 157 -2.44 13.02 -7.11
CA THR A 157 -1.15 13.50 -7.63
C THR A 157 -0.32 12.33 -8.15
N ILE A 158 0.33 12.52 -9.30
CA ILE A 158 1.29 11.58 -9.88
C ILE A 158 2.69 12.05 -9.51
N VAL A 159 3.45 11.20 -8.82
CA VAL A 159 4.84 11.47 -8.45
C VAL A 159 5.78 10.43 -9.02
N ALA A 160 7.01 10.83 -9.36
CA ALA A 160 8.05 9.90 -9.82
C ALA A 160 9.46 10.43 -9.54
N GLY A 161 10.46 9.57 -9.67
CA GLY A 161 11.89 9.90 -9.54
C GLY A 161 12.48 9.58 -8.16
N VAL A 162 13.77 9.91 -7.99
CA VAL A 162 14.56 9.67 -6.77
C VAL A 162 15.29 10.96 -6.40
N PRO A 163 14.88 11.67 -5.34
CA PRO A 163 13.62 11.51 -4.62
C PRO A 163 12.40 11.84 -5.49
N ALA A 164 11.25 11.24 -5.18
CA ALA A 164 10.03 11.47 -5.94
C ALA A 164 9.57 12.92 -5.85
N LYS A 165 9.11 13.44 -6.99
CA LYS A 165 8.55 14.80 -7.12
C LYS A 165 7.23 14.75 -7.89
N PRO A 166 6.30 15.68 -7.61
CA PRO A 166 5.08 15.80 -8.38
C PRO A 166 5.38 16.04 -9.88
N LEU A 167 4.74 15.25 -10.75
CA LEU A 167 4.78 15.43 -12.20
C LEU A 167 3.55 16.17 -12.70
N LYS A 168 2.36 15.70 -12.30
CA LYS A 168 1.07 16.31 -12.64
C LYS A 168 -0.04 15.78 -11.73
N ARG A 169 -1.19 16.41 -11.77
CA ARG A 169 -2.43 15.87 -11.19
C ARG A 169 -3.15 14.96 -12.18
N ARG A 170 -3.86 13.95 -11.67
CA ARG A 170 -4.76 13.10 -12.47
C ARG A 170 -5.95 13.92 -12.98
N PHE A 171 -6.47 14.81 -12.15
CA PHE A 171 -7.68 15.61 -12.38
C PHE A 171 -7.45 17.07 -11.97
N THR A 172 -8.37 17.94 -12.38
CA THR A 172 -8.45 19.31 -11.85
C THR A 172 -8.76 19.27 -10.34
N GLU A 173 -8.44 20.34 -9.62
CA GLU A 173 -8.74 20.43 -8.18
C GLU A 173 -10.24 20.25 -7.90
N LYS A 174 -11.09 20.86 -8.73
CA LYS A 174 -12.55 20.75 -8.63
C LYS A 174 -13.02 19.30 -8.80
N THR A 175 -12.49 18.59 -9.79
CA THR A 175 -12.81 17.17 -10.05
C THR A 175 -12.34 16.29 -8.90
N ALA A 176 -11.10 16.49 -8.44
CA ALA A 176 -10.53 15.76 -7.33
C ALA A 176 -11.32 15.94 -6.02
N ALA A 177 -11.70 17.19 -5.71
CA ALA A 177 -12.52 17.50 -4.54
C ALA A 177 -13.88 16.78 -4.57
N LYS A 178 -14.56 16.78 -5.73
CA LYS A 178 -15.85 16.07 -5.90
C LYS A 178 -15.69 14.56 -5.75
N LEU A 179 -14.66 13.95 -6.30
CA LEU A 179 -14.41 12.52 -6.13
C LEU A 179 -14.13 12.16 -4.68
N LEU A 180 -13.40 13.01 -3.92
CA LEU A 180 -13.19 12.84 -2.49
C LEU A 180 -14.49 12.94 -1.69
N GLU A 181 -15.38 13.86 -2.07
CA GLU A 181 -16.69 14.04 -1.43
C GLU A 181 -17.61 12.83 -1.68
N ILE A 182 -17.65 12.33 -2.93
CA ILE A 182 -18.44 11.13 -3.29
C ILE A 182 -17.97 9.90 -2.54
N ALA A 183 -16.67 9.77 -2.28
CA ALA A 183 -16.03 8.67 -1.55
C ALA A 183 -16.53 7.27 -2.02
N TRP A 184 -16.53 7.04 -3.34
CA TRP A 184 -17.08 5.84 -3.96
C TRP A 184 -16.46 4.52 -3.43
N TRP A 185 -15.26 4.55 -2.92
CA TRP A 185 -14.58 3.40 -2.29
C TRP A 185 -15.25 2.93 -0.99
N ASP A 186 -16.14 3.74 -0.41
CA ASP A 186 -16.94 3.39 0.76
C ASP A 186 -18.35 2.90 0.41
N TRP A 187 -18.66 2.79 -0.88
CA TRP A 187 -19.94 2.26 -1.31
C TRP A 187 -20.04 0.76 -1.01
N PRO A 188 -21.21 0.29 -0.57
CA PRO A 188 -21.44 -1.14 -0.42
C PRO A 188 -21.40 -1.85 -1.77
N ARG A 189 -21.12 -3.13 -1.76
CA ARG A 189 -20.94 -3.96 -2.95
C ARG A 189 -22.08 -3.83 -3.95
N GLU A 190 -23.31 -3.86 -3.48
CA GLU A 190 -24.52 -3.77 -4.32
C GLU A 190 -24.56 -2.44 -5.08
N LYS A 191 -24.10 -1.35 -4.45
CA LYS A 191 -24.04 -0.04 -5.11
C LYS A 191 -22.93 0.01 -6.15
N LEU A 192 -21.79 -0.61 -5.87
CA LEU A 192 -20.69 -0.74 -6.85
C LEU A 192 -21.14 -1.56 -8.08
N GLU A 193 -21.85 -2.65 -7.87
CA GLU A 193 -22.37 -3.50 -8.96
C GLU A 193 -23.43 -2.77 -9.80
N ALA A 194 -24.36 -2.06 -9.15
CA ALA A 194 -25.39 -1.28 -9.84
C ALA A 194 -24.85 -0.12 -10.68
N HIS A 195 -23.66 0.35 -10.35
CA HIS A 195 -23.05 1.55 -10.96
C HIS A 195 -21.65 1.28 -11.52
N PHE A 196 -21.37 0.03 -11.86
CA PHE A 196 -20.03 -0.38 -12.30
C PHE A 196 -19.59 0.32 -13.59
N ASP A 197 -20.52 0.48 -14.54
CA ASP A 197 -20.22 1.08 -15.83
C ASP A 197 -19.90 2.57 -15.72
N GLU A 198 -20.54 3.28 -14.77
CA GLU A 198 -20.30 4.70 -14.54
C GLU A 198 -18.91 5.01 -14.01
N LEU A 199 -18.24 4.05 -13.38
CA LEU A 199 -16.83 4.22 -12.92
C LEU A 199 -15.84 4.44 -14.08
N ASN A 200 -16.26 4.17 -15.31
CA ASN A 200 -15.42 4.33 -16.52
C ASN A 200 -15.48 5.75 -17.12
N ASP A 201 -16.43 6.59 -16.69
CA ASP A 201 -16.57 7.96 -17.19
C ASP A 201 -16.66 8.97 -16.03
N THR A 202 -15.54 9.63 -15.76
CA THR A 202 -15.42 10.56 -14.63
C THR A 202 -16.40 11.71 -14.69
N GLU A 203 -16.71 12.27 -15.89
CA GLU A 203 -17.65 13.39 -16.00
C GLU A 203 -19.08 12.96 -15.80
N ALA A 204 -19.48 11.84 -16.39
CA ALA A 204 -20.81 11.26 -16.16
C ALA A 204 -20.98 10.84 -14.69
N PHE A 205 -19.95 10.26 -14.10
CA PHE A 205 -19.95 9.88 -12.68
C PHE A 205 -20.18 11.07 -11.75
N ILE A 206 -19.43 12.16 -11.94
CA ILE A 206 -19.57 13.36 -11.11
C ILE A 206 -20.94 14.04 -11.35
N ARG A 207 -21.43 14.08 -12.59
CA ARG A 207 -22.79 14.61 -12.85
C ARG A 207 -23.87 13.84 -12.11
N LYS A 208 -23.71 12.54 -11.95
CA LYS A 208 -24.71 11.66 -11.32
C LYS A 208 -24.63 11.68 -9.79
N PHE A 209 -23.44 11.72 -9.22
CA PHE A 209 -23.19 11.49 -7.80
C PHE A 209 -22.56 12.67 -7.05
N GLY A 210 -22.09 13.69 -7.76
CA GLY A 210 -21.42 14.86 -7.20
C GLY A 210 -22.36 16.04 -7.07
N SER A 211 -23.46 15.88 -6.31
CA SER A 211 -24.48 16.92 -6.02
C SER A 211 -23.93 18.10 -5.25
#